data_af811ba3afabd7a9ad55b582b577d8b4
#
_entry.id   af811ba3afabd7a9ad55b582b577d8b4
#
_cell.length_a   1.000
_cell.length_b   1.000
_cell.length_c   1.000
_cell.angle_alpha   90.00
_cell.angle_beta   90.00
_cell.angle_gamma   90.00
#
_symmetry.space_group_name_H-M   'P 1'
#
loop_
_entity.id
_entity.type
_entity.pdbx_description
1 polymer ?
#
loop_
_entity_poly.entity_id
_entity_poly.type
_entity_poly.pdbx_seq_one_letter_code
_entity_poly.pdbx_strand_id
1 'polypeptide(L)'
;MSLSTDYSTSTSQANLSQLDPKNIDMTHLNSDARAVLDFWFDKDNEQYWFDQNDGFDKQINDKFGKIWQAAKQGKCVIWRTAETSTDSNSSTTALAGRLAEIIVLDQFSRNLCRGQACAFAQDGMALVLAQEAIGQPHFNSLPMEWRKFIIMPFMHSESAMIHERYLPLFEQLDHANTLDFEHRHKDIIGQFGRYPHRNEVLDRESTAEEKTFLKQPDSSF
;
A
#
# COMPACT_ATOMS: atom_id res chain seq x y z
N MET A 1 -14.89 21.89 -18.06
CA MET A 1 -15.24 20.66 -18.78
C MET A 1 -15.24 19.53 -17.77
N SER A 2 -16.42 19.07 -17.43
CA SER A 2 -16.65 18.04 -16.40
C SER A 2 -16.42 16.68 -17.05
N LEU A 3 -15.41 15.95 -16.59
CA LEU A 3 -15.24 14.53 -16.92
C LEU A 3 -16.00 13.72 -15.87
N SER A 4 -17.31 13.59 -16.06
CA SER A 4 -18.09 12.58 -15.34
C SER A 4 -17.98 11.28 -16.12
N THR A 5 -17.11 10.38 -15.68
CA THR A 5 -17.16 8.97 -16.03
C THR A 5 -17.94 8.26 -14.93
N ASP A 6 -19.23 8.06 -15.17
CA ASP A 6 -20.07 7.20 -14.35
C ASP A 6 -19.55 5.76 -14.42
N TYR A 7 -18.91 5.30 -13.36
CA TYR A 7 -18.69 3.88 -13.08
C TYR A 7 -19.92 3.32 -12.36
N SER A 8 -21.06 3.24 -13.07
CA SER A 8 -22.15 2.38 -12.62
C SER A 8 -21.90 0.97 -13.14
N THR A 9 -21.16 0.17 -12.39
CA THR A 9 -21.10 -1.27 -12.58
C THR A 9 -22.18 -1.92 -11.72
N SER A 10 -23.34 -2.18 -12.33
CA SER A 10 -24.24 -3.24 -11.91
C SER A 10 -23.50 -4.57 -12.13
N THR A 11 -22.82 -5.05 -11.09
CA THR A 11 -22.23 -6.40 -11.09
C THR A 11 -22.99 -7.24 -10.08
N SER A 12 -23.68 -8.28 -10.59
CA SER A 12 -24.13 -9.40 -9.78
C SER A 12 -22.98 -9.86 -8.88
N GLN A 13 -23.22 -9.86 -7.57
CA GLN A 13 -22.33 -10.47 -6.59
C GLN A 13 -22.27 -11.98 -6.83
N ALA A 14 -21.45 -12.40 -7.77
CA ALA A 14 -20.93 -13.76 -7.76
C ALA A 14 -20.01 -13.84 -6.54
N ASN A 15 -20.26 -14.78 -5.63
CA ASN A 15 -19.35 -15.16 -4.56
C ASN A 15 -18.02 -15.61 -5.19
N LEU A 16 -17.12 -14.66 -5.48
CA LEU A 16 -15.75 -14.96 -5.84
C LEU A 16 -15.09 -15.44 -4.56
N SER A 17 -14.94 -16.76 -4.42
CA SER A 17 -14.12 -17.34 -3.34
C SER A 17 -12.74 -16.69 -3.43
N GLN A 18 -12.29 -16.08 -2.33
CA GLN A 18 -10.94 -15.54 -2.23
C GLN A 18 -9.94 -16.66 -2.49
N LEU A 19 -8.92 -16.36 -3.28
CA LEU A 19 -7.82 -17.30 -3.48
C LEU A 19 -7.04 -17.46 -2.16
N ASP A 20 -6.76 -18.68 -1.78
CA ASP A 20 -5.77 -18.94 -0.72
C ASP A 20 -4.39 -18.49 -1.25
N PRO A 21 -3.61 -17.69 -0.48
CA PRO A 21 -2.27 -17.27 -0.88
C PRO A 21 -1.39 -18.41 -1.35
N LYS A 22 -1.56 -19.60 -0.76
CA LYS A 22 -0.81 -20.82 -1.11
C LYS A 22 -1.15 -21.38 -2.50
N ASN A 23 -2.30 -21.00 -3.05
CA ASN A 23 -2.78 -21.47 -4.35
C ASN A 23 -2.51 -20.48 -5.48
N ILE A 24 -1.87 -19.35 -5.18
CA ILE A 24 -1.44 -18.41 -6.20
C ILE A 24 -0.16 -18.96 -6.84
N ASP A 25 -0.24 -19.22 -8.15
CA ASP A 25 0.94 -19.64 -8.89
C ASP A 25 1.93 -18.50 -9.03
N MET A 26 3.03 -18.59 -8.27
CA MET A 26 4.14 -17.64 -8.30
C MET A 26 5.36 -18.18 -9.07
N THR A 27 5.18 -19.22 -9.86
CA THR A 27 6.30 -19.89 -10.56
C THR A 27 7.02 -18.93 -11.50
N HIS A 28 6.28 -18.03 -12.15
CA HIS A 28 6.79 -17.04 -13.09
C HIS A 28 7.00 -15.63 -12.48
N LEU A 29 6.81 -15.49 -11.18
CA LEU A 29 7.10 -14.23 -10.50
C LEU A 29 8.62 -14.03 -10.42
N ASN A 30 9.06 -12.79 -10.69
CA ASN A 30 10.45 -12.41 -10.50
C ASN A 30 10.95 -12.83 -9.10
N SER A 31 12.17 -13.38 -9.02
CA SER A 31 12.72 -13.94 -7.78
C SER A 31 12.83 -12.93 -6.64
N ASP A 32 13.17 -11.66 -6.96
CA ASP A 32 13.26 -10.61 -5.95
C ASP A 32 11.88 -10.20 -5.44
N ALA A 33 10.89 -10.08 -6.33
CA ALA A 33 9.50 -9.83 -5.96
C ALA A 33 8.95 -10.94 -5.07
N ARG A 34 9.25 -12.20 -5.40
CA ARG A 34 8.87 -13.35 -4.59
C ARG A 34 9.51 -13.29 -3.21
N ALA A 35 10.81 -13.03 -3.13
CA ALA A 35 11.52 -12.91 -1.86
C ALA A 35 10.94 -11.82 -0.95
N VAL A 36 10.49 -10.68 -1.53
CA VAL A 36 9.79 -9.62 -0.80
C VAL A 36 8.48 -10.13 -0.22
N LEU A 37 7.65 -10.82 -1.02
CA LEU A 37 6.36 -11.34 -0.55
C LEU A 37 6.54 -12.44 0.49
N ASP A 38 7.43 -13.40 0.24
CA ASP A 38 7.73 -14.50 1.16
C ASP A 38 8.21 -13.97 2.52
N PHE A 39 9.02 -12.89 2.54
CA PHE A 39 9.46 -12.25 3.76
C PHE A 39 8.34 -11.46 4.44
N TRP A 40 7.62 -10.63 3.68
CA TRP A 40 6.60 -9.73 4.26
C TRP A 40 5.44 -10.51 4.87
N PHE A 41 4.97 -11.55 4.19
CA PHE A 41 3.84 -12.39 4.61
C PHE A 41 4.27 -13.65 5.37
N ASP A 42 5.52 -13.71 5.84
CA ASP A 42 5.93 -14.73 6.80
C ASP A 42 5.21 -14.47 8.14
N LYS A 43 4.61 -15.51 8.71
CA LYS A 43 3.84 -15.41 9.96
C LYS A 43 4.64 -14.85 11.13
N ASP A 44 5.93 -15.13 11.18
CA ASP A 44 6.79 -14.62 12.23
C ASP A 44 7.05 -13.11 12.09
N ASN A 45 6.83 -12.54 10.90
CA ASN A 45 7.04 -11.12 10.58
C ASN A 45 5.76 -10.28 10.70
N GLU A 46 4.56 -10.90 10.64
CA GLU A 46 3.28 -10.18 10.68
C GLU A 46 3.14 -9.27 11.91
N GLN A 47 3.68 -9.70 13.07
CA GLN A 47 3.66 -8.93 14.31
C GLN A 47 4.41 -7.59 14.24
N TYR A 48 5.28 -7.41 13.25
CA TYR A 48 6.11 -6.21 13.10
C TYR A 48 5.60 -5.23 12.04
N TRP A 49 4.55 -5.55 11.32
CA TRP A 49 4.08 -4.71 10.20
C TRP A 49 3.81 -3.25 10.59
N PHE A 50 3.26 -3.04 11.80
CA PHE A 50 2.85 -1.72 12.26
C PHE A 50 3.58 -1.29 13.54
N ASP A 51 4.56 -2.07 13.99
CA ASP A 51 5.35 -1.77 15.17
C ASP A 51 6.72 -1.21 14.79
N GLN A 52 7.24 -0.34 15.65
CA GLN A 52 8.64 0.08 15.53
C GLN A 52 9.54 -1.01 16.11
N ASN A 53 10.35 -1.62 15.24
CA ASN A 53 11.31 -2.65 15.64
C ASN A 53 12.63 -2.54 14.87
N ASP A 54 13.67 -2.07 15.54
CA ASP A 54 14.99 -1.84 14.92
C ASP A 54 15.61 -3.13 14.35
N GLY A 55 15.32 -4.29 14.98
CA GLY A 55 15.79 -5.58 14.50
C GLY A 55 15.13 -5.99 13.18
N PHE A 56 13.83 -5.74 13.05
CA PHE A 56 13.08 -5.97 11.83
C PHE A 56 13.49 -5.00 10.72
N ASP A 57 13.65 -3.71 11.05
CA ASP A 57 14.13 -2.69 10.12
C ASP A 57 15.53 -3.02 9.59
N LYS A 58 16.42 -3.53 10.48
CA LYS A 58 17.74 -4.00 10.07
C LYS A 58 17.66 -5.21 9.13
N GLN A 59 16.76 -6.17 9.39
CA GLN A 59 16.57 -7.32 8.48
C GLN A 59 16.09 -6.87 7.10
N ILE A 60 15.15 -5.90 7.02
CA ILE A 60 14.70 -5.32 5.77
C ILE A 60 15.87 -4.67 5.03
N ASN A 61 16.69 -3.88 5.73
CA ASN A 61 17.84 -3.23 5.12
C ASN A 61 18.86 -4.23 4.56
N ASP A 62 19.22 -5.24 5.36
CA ASP A 62 20.23 -6.23 5.00
C ASP A 62 19.79 -7.07 3.78
N LYS A 63 18.51 -7.44 3.72
CA LYS A 63 17.95 -8.30 2.66
C LYS A 63 17.54 -7.50 1.42
N PHE A 64 16.90 -6.35 1.60
CA PHE A 64 16.17 -5.65 0.53
C PHE A 64 16.62 -4.21 0.28
N GLY A 65 17.64 -3.70 0.98
CA GLY A 65 18.11 -2.33 0.80
C GLY A 65 18.51 -2.00 -0.65
N LYS A 66 19.11 -2.94 -1.38
CA LYS A 66 19.45 -2.77 -2.80
C LYS A 66 18.20 -2.75 -3.68
N ILE A 67 17.22 -3.60 -3.37
CA ILE A 67 15.94 -3.66 -4.07
C ILE A 67 15.17 -2.35 -3.84
N TRP A 68 15.13 -1.86 -2.61
CA TRP A 68 14.53 -0.57 -2.30
C TRP A 68 15.16 0.58 -3.11
N GLN A 69 16.49 0.64 -3.22
CA GLN A 69 17.16 1.63 -4.07
C GLN A 69 16.79 1.48 -5.55
N ALA A 70 16.62 0.26 -6.05
CA ALA A 70 16.19 0.00 -7.42
C ALA A 70 14.73 0.40 -7.65
N ALA A 71 13.84 0.07 -6.71
CA ALA A 71 12.42 0.40 -6.78
C ALA A 71 12.19 1.91 -6.84
N LYS A 72 12.89 2.70 -6.02
CA LYS A 72 12.85 4.17 -6.04
C LYS A 72 13.25 4.78 -7.39
N GLN A 73 13.97 4.04 -8.22
CA GLN A 73 14.39 4.44 -9.57
C GLN A 73 13.48 3.85 -10.66
N GLY A 74 12.35 3.21 -10.29
CA GLY A 74 11.42 2.57 -11.22
C GLY A 74 11.96 1.30 -11.88
N LYS A 75 13.05 0.70 -11.37
CA LYS A 75 13.71 -0.47 -11.98
C LYS A 75 12.96 -1.79 -11.73
N CYS A 76 11.94 -1.80 -10.88
CA CYS A 76 11.12 -2.98 -10.62
C CYS A 76 9.99 -3.18 -11.64
N VAL A 77 9.95 -2.41 -12.72
CA VAL A 77 8.92 -2.49 -13.77
C VAL A 77 8.72 -3.92 -14.31
N ILE A 78 9.80 -4.70 -14.41
CA ILE A 78 9.73 -6.11 -14.87
C ILE A 78 8.91 -7.02 -13.93
N TRP A 79 8.70 -6.64 -12.67
CA TRP A 79 7.88 -7.42 -11.74
C TRP A 79 6.39 -7.37 -12.10
N ARG A 80 5.97 -6.31 -12.79
CA ARG A 80 4.58 -6.04 -13.18
C ARG A 80 4.22 -6.63 -14.54
N THR A 81 5.21 -7.07 -15.29
CA THR A 81 5.03 -7.67 -16.61
C THR A 81 4.99 -9.19 -16.44
N ALA A 82 3.80 -9.78 -16.48
CA ALA A 82 3.71 -11.20 -16.74
C ALA A 82 4.20 -11.45 -18.17
N GLU A 83 5.02 -12.46 -18.36
CA GLU A 83 5.31 -12.95 -19.72
C GLU A 83 3.95 -13.21 -20.40
N THR A 84 3.85 -12.87 -21.68
CA THR A 84 2.64 -12.72 -22.49
C THR A 84 1.80 -14.00 -22.63
N SER A 85 1.34 -14.56 -21.53
CA SER A 85 0.32 -15.60 -21.52
C SER A 85 -1.04 -14.99 -21.22
N THR A 86 -2.05 -15.36 -22.00
CA THR A 86 -3.45 -14.94 -21.85
C THR A 86 -4.17 -15.65 -20.70
N ASP A 87 -3.45 -16.38 -19.88
CA ASP A 87 -4.01 -17.20 -18.80
C ASP A 87 -4.27 -16.37 -17.52
N SER A 88 -5.30 -16.74 -16.79
CA SER A 88 -5.66 -16.10 -15.50
C SER A 88 -4.49 -16.07 -14.49
N ASN A 89 -3.60 -17.05 -14.56
CA ASN A 89 -2.40 -17.12 -13.72
C ASN A 89 -1.42 -15.98 -14.00
N SER A 90 -1.28 -15.58 -15.28
CA SER A 90 -0.43 -14.44 -15.68
C SER A 90 -0.87 -13.12 -15.04
N SER A 91 -2.17 -12.86 -14.97
CA SER A 91 -2.72 -11.65 -14.37
C SER A 91 -2.49 -11.62 -12.84
N THR A 92 -2.65 -12.76 -12.18
CA THR A 92 -2.42 -12.87 -10.72
C THR A 92 -0.94 -12.72 -10.38
N THR A 93 -0.04 -13.29 -11.19
CA THR A 93 1.41 -13.12 -11.06
C THR A 93 1.82 -11.65 -11.23
N ALA A 94 1.25 -10.94 -12.21
CA ALA A 94 1.50 -9.52 -12.41
C ALA A 94 0.99 -8.67 -11.24
N LEU A 95 -0.15 -9.05 -10.63
CA LEU A 95 -0.65 -8.42 -9.40
C LEU A 95 0.27 -8.68 -8.21
N ALA A 96 0.80 -9.90 -8.07
CA ALA A 96 1.79 -10.23 -7.03
C ALA A 96 3.06 -9.37 -7.18
N GLY A 97 3.54 -9.17 -8.40
CA GLY A 97 4.68 -8.29 -8.67
C GLY A 97 4.41 -6.83 -8.31
N ARG A 98 3.20 -6.30 -8.60
CA ARG A 98 2.78 -4.95 -8.18
C ARG A 98 2.70 -4.83 -6.67
N LEU A 99 2.14 -5.81 -5.99
CA LEU A 99 2.08 -5.85 -4.54
C LEU A 99 3.48 -5.82 -3.92
N ALA A 100 4.41 -6.62 -4.43
CA ALA A 100 5.80 -6.60 -3.96
C ALA A 100 6.44 -5.22 -4.12
N GLU A 101 6.25 -4.56 -5.27
CA GLU A 101 6.79 -3.21 -5.50
C GLU A 101 6.12 -2.16 -4.60
N ILE A 102 4.81 -2.25 -4.37
CA ILE A 102 4.10 -1.38 -3.41
C ILE A 102 4.66 -1.57 -2.00
N ILE A 103 4.85 -2.80 -1.53
CA ILE A 103 5.43 -3.07 -0.20
C ILE A 103 6.82 -2.43 -0.09
N VAL A 104 7.66 -2.58 -1.11
CA VAL A 104 9.02 -1.99 -1.11
C VAL A 104 8.96 -0.46 -1.06
N LEU A 105 8.08 0.17 -1.81
CA LEU A 105 7.99 1.63 -1.91
C LEU A 105 7.27 2.26 -0.72
N ASP A 106 6.19 1.64 -0.25
CA ASP A 106 5.36 2.16 0.83
C ASP A 106 5.85 1.70 2.21
N GLN A 107 5.95 0.40 2.44
CA GLN A 107 6.25 -0.14 3.76
C GLN A 107 7.75 -0.10 4.08
N PHE A 108 8.61 -0.62 3.19
CA PHE A 108 10.05 -0.61 3.45
C PHE A 108 10.62 0.80 3.54
N SER A 109 10.06 1.78 2.81
CA SER A 109 10.46 3.18 2.98
C SER A 109 10.22 3.66 4.41
N ARG A 110 9.09 3.30 5.01
CA ARG A 110 8.79 3.63 6.41
C ARG A 110 9.75 2.96 7.38
N ASN A 111 10.04 1.67 7.19
CA ASN A 111 10.99 0.94 8.02
C ASN A 111 12.42 1.49 7.92
N LEU A 112 12.89 1.75 6.69
CA LEU A 112 14.28 2.14 6.43
C LEU A 112 14.57 3.62 6.70
N CYS A 113 13.54 4.46 6.73
CA CYS A 113 13.66 5.91 6.86
C CYS A 113 12.85 6.47 8.03
N ARG A 114 12.69 5.72 9.13
CA ARG A 114 11.92 6.19 10.29
C ARG A 114 12.40 7.56 10.76
N GLY A 115 11.46 8.50 10.95
CA GLY A 115 11.77 9.86 11.38
C GLY A 115 12.51 10.72 10.34
N GLN A 116 12.48 10.34 9.07
CA GLN A 116 13.12 11.08 7.99
C GLN A 116 12.15 11.29 6.82
N ALA A 117 12.37 12.33 6.03
CA ALA A 117 11.56 12.66 4.86
C ALA A 117 11.49 11.52 3.81
N CYS A 118 12.55 10.71 3.70
CA CYS A 118 12.59 9.59 2.76
C CYS A 118 11.56 8.48 3.07
N ALA A 119 10.98 8.46 4.28
CA ALA A 119 9.90 7.54 4.63
C ALA A 119 8.64 7.75 3.75
N PHE A 120 8.41 8.97 3.29
CA PHE A 120 7.23 9.37 2.53
C PHE A 120 7.53 9.72 1.07
N ALA A 121 8.80 9.74 0.69
CA ALA A 121 9.23 10.21 -0.64
C ALA A 121 8.69 9.35 -1.80
N GLN A 122 8.25 8.13 -1.53
CA GLN A 122 7.75 7.20 -2.54
C GLN A 122 6.22 7.02 -2.50
N ASP A 123 5.51 7.73 -1.61
CA ASP A 123 4.06 7.61 -1.45
C ASP A 123 3.32 7.85 -2.77
N GLY A 124 3.75 8.84 -3.57
CA GLY A 124 3.15 9.11 -4.88
C GLY A 124 3.32 7.97 -5.89
N MET A 125 4.49 7.31 -5.91
CA MET A 125 4.72 6.17 -6.79
C MET A 125 3.93 4.94 -6.33
N ALA A 126 3.91 4.66 -5.04
CA ALA A 126 3.10 3.59 -4.46
C ALA A 126 1.60 3.80 -4.73
N LEU A 127 1.12 5.04 -4.61
CA LEU A 127 -0.26 5.40 -4.92
C LEU A 127 -0.64 5.12 -6.38
N VAL A 128 0.21 5.49 -7.35
CA VAL A 128 -0.04 5.21 -8.78
C VAL A 128 -0.08 3.70 -9.04
N LEU A 129 0.84 2.94 -8.44
CA LEU A 129 0.84 1.47 -8.56
C LEU A 129 -0.40 0.83 -7.93
N ALA A 130 -0.88 1.36 -6.80
CA ALA A 130 -2.13 0.92 -6.19
C ALA A 130 -3.33 1.19 -7.11
N GLN A 131 -3.42 2.38 -7.72
CA GLN A 131 -4.46 2.74 -8.69
C GLN A 131 -4.43 1.83 -9.92
N GLU A 132 -3.25 1.46 -10.41
CA GLU A 132 -3.08 0.51 -11.49
C GLU A 132 -3.50 -0.90 -11.09
N ALA A 133 -3.12 -1.35 -9.89
CA ALA A 133 -3.40 -2.69 -9.40
C ALA A 133 -4.90 -2.97 -9.21
N ILE A 134 -5.66 -2.03 -8.65
CA ILE A 134 -7.10 -2.21 -8.43
C ILE A 134 -7.91 -2.30 -9.73
N GLY A 135 -7.38 -1.77 -10.83
CA GLY A 135 -7.96 -1.86 -12.16
C GLY A 135 -7.68 -3.18 -12.89
N GLN A 136 -6.81 -4.04 -12.33
CA GLN A 136 -6.44 -5.29 -12.99
C GLN A 136 -7.51 -6.37 -12.78
N PRO A 137 -7.69 -7.28 -13.76
CA PRO A 137 -8.47 -8.49 -13.57
C PRO A 137 -8.01 -9.26 -12.33
N HIS A 138 -8.94 -9.90 -11.63
CA HIS A 138 -8.67 -10.72 -10.45
C HIS A 138 -8.20 -9.98 -9.18
N PHE A 139 -8.12 -8.65 -9.14
CA PHE A 139 -7.81 -7.92 -7.91
C PHE A 139 -8.72 -8.36 -6.74
N ASN A 140 -10.04 -8.45 -6.96
CA ASN A 140 -11.00 -8.84 -5.94
C ASN A 140 -10.90 -10.31 -5.52
N SER A 141 -10.22 -11.15 -6.31
CA SER A 141 -9.96 -12.56 -5.98
C SER A 141 -8.71 -12.76 -5.14
N LEU A 142 -7.87 -11.72 -4.98
CA LEU A 142 -6.67 -11.82 -4.17
C LEU A 142 -7.01 -12.04 -2.69
N PRO A 143 -6.10 -12.66 -1.92
CA PRO A 143 -6.23 -12.77 -0.47
C PRO A 143 -6.46 -11.41 0.18
N MET A 144 -7.22 -11.37 1.26
CA MET A 144 -7.57 -10.14 1.96
C MET A 144 -6.32 -9.36 2.39
N GLU A 145 -5.30 -10.02 2.94
CA GLU A 145 -4.05 -9.38 3.36
C GLU A 145 -3.30 -8.73 2.17
N TRP A 146 -3.32 -9.36 1.00
CA TRP A 146 -2.71 -8.80 -0.21
C TRP A 146 -3.45 -7.55 -0.68
N ARG A 147 -4.79 -7.62 -0.72
CA ARG A 147 -5.62 -6.46 -1.06
C ARG A 147 -5.40 -5.31 -0.08
N LYS A 148 -5.28 -5.62 1.22
CA LYS A 148 -5.00 -4.63 2.26
C LYS A 148 -3.73 -3.83 1.96
N PHE A 149 -2.61 -4.49 1.66
CA PHE A 149 -1.36 -3.79 1.34
C PHE A 149 -1.38 -3.10 -0.04
N ILE A 150 -2.13 -3.61 -1.02
CA ILE A 150 -2.32 -2.92 -2.30
C ILE A 150 -3.07 -1.59 -2.11
N ILE A 151 -4.10 -1.54 -1.26
CA ILE A 151 -4.90 -0.31 -1.08
C ILE A 151 -4.33 0.65 -0.01
N MET A 152 -3.37 0.23 0.79
CA MET A 152 -2.79 1.05 1.86
C MET A 152 -2.20 2.40 1.38
N PRO A 153 -1.60 2.52 0.18
CA PRO A 153 -1.17 3.82 -0.35
C PRO A 153 -2.29 4.86 -0.50
N PHE A 154 -3.57 4.46 -0.61
CA PHE A 154 -4.69 5.41 -0.60
C PHE A 154 -4.85 6.06 0.78
N MET A 155 -4.73 5.26 1.85
CA MET A 155 -4.75 5.74 3.24
C MET A 155 -3.57 6.69 3.55
N HIS A 156 -2.44 6.52 2.89
CA HIS A 156 -1.24 7.34 3.09
C HIS A 156 -1.24 8.66 2.30
N SER A 157 -2.21 8.86 1.41
CA SER A 157 -2.31 10.04 0.55
C SER A 157 -2.72 11.29 1.34
N GLU A 158 -2.05 12.42 1.09
CA GLU A 158 -2.47 13.73 1.60
C GLU A 158 -3.52 14.41 0.68
N SER A 159 -4.49 13.62 0.16
CA SER A 159 -5.55 14.11 -0.74
C SER A 159 -6.92 13.64 -0.29
N ALA A 160 -7.76 14.58 0.16
CA ALA A 160 -9.15 14.29 0.55
C ALA A 160 -9.94 13.57 -0.57
N MET A 161 -9.70 13.95 -1.83
CA MET A 161 -10.32 13.31 -3.00
C MET A 161 -9.94 11.83 -3.12
N ILE A 162 -8.70 11.48 -2.80
CA ILE A 162 -8.25 10.08 -2.83
C ILE A 162 -8.96 9.28 -1.73
N HIS A 163 -9.00 9.76 -0.50
CA HIS A 163 -9.73 9.12 0.60
C HIS A 163 -11.21 8.93 0.27
N GLU A 164 -11.87 9.98 -0.22
CA GLU A 164 -13.29 9.90 -0.57
C GLU A 164 -13.56 8.88 -1.68
N ARG A 165 -12.73 8.90 -2.74
CA ARG A 165 -12.91 8.04 -3.91
C ARG A 165 -12.68 6.57 -3.59
N TYR A 166 -11.70 6.25 -2.73
CA TYR A 166 -11.25 4.88 -2.51
C TYR A 166 -11.71 4.28 -1.17
N LEU A 167 -12.39 5.04 -0.31
CA LEU A 167 -13.03 4.52 0.91
C LEU A 167 -13.84 3.23 0.67
N PRO A 168 -14.64 3.09 -0.42
CA PRO A 168 -15.38 1.85 -0.68
C PRO A 168 -14.52 0.59 -0.80
N LEU A 169 -13.22 0.70 -1.13
CA LEU A 169 -12.32 -0.45 -1.17
C LEU A 169 -11.99 -0.95 0.24
N PHE A 170 -11.85 -0.05 1.21
CA PHE A 170 -11.63 -0.39 2.61
C PHE A 170 -12.90 -1.00 3.24
N GLU A 171 -14.08 -0.50 2.88
CA GLU A 171 -15.36 -1.08 3.28
C GLU A 171 -15.53 -2.51 2.73
N GLN A 172 -15.15 -2.75 1.45
CA GLN A 172 -15.21 -4.06 0.80
C GLN A 172 -14.13 -5.05 1.27
N LEU A 173 -13.12 -4.58 1.99
CA LEU A 173 -12.07 -5.46 2.52
C LEU A 173 -12.59 -6.36 3.64
N ASP A 174 -13.70 -5.96 4.29
CA ASP A 174 -14.31 -6.63 5.46
C ASP A 174 -13.33 -6.84 6.62
N HIS A 175 -12.49 -5.81 6.87
CA HIS A 175 -11.50 -5.80 7.94
C HIS A 175 -11.67 -4.54 8.79
N ALA A 176 -12.44 -4.66 9.88
CA ALA A 176 -12.90 -3.54 10.70
C ALA A 176 -11.77 -2.61 11.17
N ASN A 177 -10.65 -3.18 11.59
CA ASN A 177 -9.51 -2.39 12.06
C ASN A 177 -8.90 -1.52 10.95
N THR A 178 -8.71 -2.07 9.75
CA THR A 178 -8.17 -1.29 8.61
C THR A 178 -9.14 -0.19 8.18
N LEU A 179 -10.45 -0.45 8.23
CA LEU A 179 -11.47 0.57 7.93
C LEU A 179 -11.47 1.69 8.97
N ASP A 180 -11.33 1.37 10.26
CA ASP A 180 -11.22 2.37 11.33
C ASP A 180 -9.99 3.27 11.12
N PHE A 181 -8.84 2.68 10.79
CA PHE A 181 -7.64 3.45 10.46
C PHE A 181 -7.85 4.36 9.25
N GLU A 182 -8.51 3.89 8.18
CA GLU A 182 -8.82 4.74 7.03
C GLU A 182 -9.72 5.92 7.42
N HIS A 183 -10.75 5.71 8.23
CA HIS A 183 -11.60 6.80 8.70
C HIS A 183 -10.81 7.85 9.47
N ARG A 184 -9.94 7.43 10.39
CA ARG A 184 -9.09 8.34 11.16
C ARG A 184 -8.12 9.13 10.27
N HIS A 185 -7.50 8.49 9.29
CA HIS A 185 -6.65 9.15 8.30
C HIS A 185 -7.44 10.17 7.47
N LYS A 186 -8.60 9.77 6.96
CA LYS A 186 -9.50 10.63 6.19
C LYS A 186 -9.93 11.85 6.98
N ASP A 187 -10.27 11.70 8.27
CA ASP A 187 -10.67 12.81 9.14
C ASP A 187 -9.53 13.83 9.32
N ILE A 188 -8.29 13.35 9.51
CA ILE A 188 -7.12 14.23 9.61
C ILE A 188 -6.91 15.00 8.29
N ILE A 189 -7.00 14.32 7.16
CA ILE A 189 -6.86 14.97 5.84
C ILE A 189 -8.03 15.93 5.59
N GLY A 190 -9.23 15.58 6.00
CA GLY A 190 -10.41 16.47 5.93
C GLY A 190 -10.23 17.75 6.74
N GLN A 191 -9.59 17.67 7.90
CA GLN A 191 -9.36 18.78 8.80
C GLN A 191 -8.17 19.67 8.39
N PHE A 192 -7.03 19.05 8.03
CA PHE A 192 -5.76 19.77 7.84
C PHE A 192 -5.27 19.78 6.38
N GLY A 193 -5.83 18.97 5.51
CA GLY A 193 -5.37 18.81 4.12
C GLY A 193 -4.00 18.11 4.00
N ARG A 194 -3.44 17.69 5.13
CA ARG A 194 -2.13 17.00 5.23
C ARG A 194 -2.03 16.26 6.56
N TYR A 195 -1.01 15.42 6.70
CA TYR A 195 -0.68 14.77 7.97
C TYR A 195 0.24 15.64 8.82
N PRO A 196 -0.24 16.25 9.93
CA PRO A 196 0.58 17.14 10.77
C PRO A 196 1.82 16.47 11.35
N HIS A 197 1.75 15.15 11.66
CA HIS A 197 2.88 14.40 12.21
C HIS A 197 4.07 14.27 11.23
N ARG A 198 3.87 14.54 9.93
CA ARG A 198 4.93 14.55 8.92
C ARG A 198 5.61 15.92 8.79
N ASN A 199 5.04 16.98 9.41
CA ASN A 199 5.48 18.34 9.15
C ASN A 199 6.95 18.55 9.50
N GLU A 200 7.39 18.08 10.67
CA GLU A 200 8.77 18.27 11.13
C GLU A 200 9.78 17.64 10.15
N VAL A 201 9.59 16.38 9.79
CA VAL A 201 10.50 15.65 8.91
C VAL A 201 10.45 16.09 7.45
N LEU A 202 9.36 16.78 7.03
CA LEU A 202 9.20 17.36 5.70
C LEU A 202 9.52 18.84 5.64
N ASP A 203 10.09 19.40 6.71
CA ASP A 203 10.43 20.83 6.83
C ASP A 203 9.21 21.74 6.53
N ARG A 204 8.03 21.35 7.05
CA ARG A 204 6.79 22.10 6.95
C ARG A 204 6.45 22.75 8.29
N GLU A 205 6.17 24.05 8.29
CA GLU A 205 5.74 24.75 9.50
C GLU A 205 4.34 24.27 9.91
N SER A 206 4.18 23.87 11.18
CA SER A 206 2.88 23.50 11.74
C SER A 206 2.10 24.72 12.20
N THR A 207 0.80 24.78 11.87
CA THR A 207 -0.14 25.78 12.38
C THR A 207 -0.37 25.62 13.90
N ALA A 208 -1.01 26.59 14.54
CA ALA A 208 -1.36 26.52 15.95
C ALA A 208 -2.36 25.36 16.24
N GLU A 209 -3.27 25.12 15.30
CA GLU A 209 -4.25 24.04 15.39
C GLU A 209 -3.59 22.66 15.25
N GLU A 210 -2.68 22.50 14.28
CA GLU A 210 -1.89 21.29 14.12
C GLU A 210 -1.01 20.99 15.34
N LYS A 211 -0.37 22.03 15.94
CA LYS A 211 0.40 21.89 17.18
C LYS A 211 -0.48 21.45 18.36
N THR A 212 -1.75 21.86 18.38
CA THR A 212 -2.72 21.43 19.40
C THR A 212 -3.16 20.00 19.16
N PHE A 213 -3.45 19.63 17.91
CA PHE A 213 -3.80 18.27 17.50
C PHE A 213 -2.70 17.28 17.83
N LEU A 214 -1.43 17.60 17.53
CA LEU A 214 -0.27 16.71 17.78
C LEU A 214 -0.01 16.39 19.26
N LYS A 215 -0.69 17.07 20.20
CA LYS A 215 -0.66 16.73 21.63
C LYS A 215 -1.71 15.72 22.04
N GLN A 216 -2.64 15.38 21.18
CA GLN A 216 -3.70 14.44 21.45
C GLN A 216 -3.21 12.99 21.29
N PRO A 217 -3.80 12.02 22.02
CA PRO A 217 -3.59 10.60 21.71
C PRO A 217 -3.96 10.34 20.26
N ASP A 218 -3.29 9.37 19.64
CA ASP A 218 -3.59 8.93 18.27
C ASP A 218 -3.47 10.01 17.17
N SER A 219 -2.68 11.06 17.42
CA SER A 219 -2.40 12.12 16.45
C SER A 219 -1.33 11.74 15.41
N SER A 220 -0.74 10.55 15.54
CA SER A 220 0.27 9.99 14.62
C SER A 220 0.05 8.48 14.47
N PHE A 221 0.57 7.92 13.37
CA PHE A 221 0.43 6.51 13.00
C PHE A 221 1.81 5.92 12.71
#